data_6a773d0cc95f81b3813e5910ca339c0a
#
_entry.id   6a773d0cc95f81b3813e5910ca339c0a
#
_cell.length_a   1.000
_cell.length_b   1.000
_cell.length_c   1.000
_cell.angle_alpha   90.00
_cell.angle_beta   90.00
_cell.angle_gamma   90.00
#
_symmetry.space_group_name_H-M   'P 1'
#
loop_
_entity.id
_entity.type
_entity.pdbx_description
1 polymer ?
#
loop_
_entity_poly.entity_id
_entity_poly.type
_entity_poly.pdbx_seq_one_letter_code
_entity_poly.pdbx_strand_id
1 'polypeptide(L)'
;KATATCQLHMREFRDGDEIVIEPFRAAGFPVVRDLAVDRSPLDRIIEAGGFISVNTGAAAEANLTPVPKEAADQAFDAAACIGCGACVAACPNSAAQLFTSAKVGHLGLLPQGQAERWSWTESMVEAMEEFFGSCTNHGECSEACPKEISLDFIAFMNRDYMKAKIRNRSLAGQH
;
A
#
# COMPACT_ATOMS: atom_id res chain seq x y z
N LYS A 1 -4.29 1.29 23.75
CA LYS A 1 -4.31 1.44 22.28
C LYS A 1 -3.70 0.18 21.67
N ALA A 2 -4.35 -0.44 20.70
CA ALA A 2 -3.76 -1.52 19.94
C ALA A 2 -2.56 -1.00 19.14
N THR A 3 -1.43 -1.69 19.21
CA THR A 3 -0.17 -1.29 18.55
C THR A 3 0.42 -2.53 17.89
N ALA A 4 1.06 -2.36 16.72
CA ALA A 4 1.78 -3.46 16.11
C ALA A 4 2.91 -3.95 17.03
N THR A 5 3.05 -5.27 17.22
CA THR A 5 4.03 -5.86 18.15
C THR A 5 5.47 -5.43 17.86
N CYS A 6 5.79 -5.13 16.60
CA CYS A 6 7.12 -4.65 16.20
C CYS A 6 7.46 -3.23 16.71
N GLN A 7 6.47 -2.47 17.19
CA GLN A 7 6.66 -1.14 17.76
C GLN A 7 6.78 -1.14 19.30
N LEU A 8 6.60 -2.30 19.95
CA LEU A 8 6.68 -2.39 21.39
C LEU A 8 8.14 -2.38 21.84
N HIS A 9 8.45 -1.50 22.77
CA HIS A 9 9.75 -1.47 23.45
C HIS A 9 9.63 -2.12 24.82
N MET A 10 10.34 -3.23 25.08
CA MET A 10 10.29 -3.94 26.34
C MET A 10 10.63 -3.06 27.56
N ARG A 11 11.43 -2.01 27.37
CA ARG A 11 11.76 -1.03 28.41
C ARG A 11 10.57 -0.18 28.89
N GLU A 12 9.46 -0.19 28.18
CA GLU A 12 8.23 0.53 28.54
C GLU A 12 7.35 -0.28 29.51
N PHE A 13 7.65 -1.55 29.68
CA PHE A 13 6.94 -2.45 30.57
C PHE A 13 7.66 -2.64 31.90
N ARG A 14 6.90 -2.96 32.93
CA ARG A 14 7.38 -3.24 34.27
C ARG A 14 7.05 -4.68 34.68
N ASP A 15 7.73 -5.20 35.70
CA ASP A 15 7.41 -6.49 36.25
C ASP A 15 5.96 -6.52 36.75
N GLY A 16 5.19 -7.48 36.26
CA GLY A 16 3.77 -7.63 36.54
C GLY A 16 2.83 -7.04 35.50
N ASP A 17 3.32 -6.32 34.48
CA ASP A 17 2.49 -5.87 33.36
C ASP A 17 2.03 -7.05 32.51
N GLU A 18 0.78 -7.04 32.13
CA GLU A 18 0.18 -8.04 31.24
C GLU A 18 0.18 -7.52 29.79
N ILE A 19 0.79 -8.29 28.88
CA ILE A 19 0.81 -8.00 27.45
C ILE A 19 -0.09 -9.00 26.72
N VAL A 20 -1.15 -8.51 26.10
CA VAL A 20 -2.06 -9.32 25.28
C VAL A 20 -1.66 -9.22 23.81
N ILE A 21 -1.33 -10.36 23.21
CA ILE A 21 -1.00 -10.47 21.78
C ILE A 21 -2.16 -11.17 21.08
N GLU A 22 -2.70 -10.50 20.05
CA GLU A 22 -3.84 -10.99 19.28
C GLU A 22 -3.55 -10.92 17.78
N PRO A 23 -4.22 -11.75 16.95
CA PRO A 23 -4.21 -11.56 15.50
C PRO A 23 -4.95 -10.27 15.14
N PHE A 24 -4.71 -9.75 13.93
CA PHE A 24 -5.50 -8.64 13.41
C PHE A 24 -6.98 -9.03 13.30
N ARG A 25 -7.84 -8.25 13.96
CA ARG A 25 -9.31 -8.42 13.92
C ARG A 25 -9.93 -7.54 12.85
N ALA A 26 -9.58 -7.77 11.60
CA ALA A 26 -10.12 -7.04 10.46
C ALA A 26 -10.88 -7.98 9.53
N ALA A 27 -11.97 -7.51 8.94
CA ALA A 27 -12.76 -8.31 8.00
C ALA A 27 -11.91 -8.80 6.80
N GLY A 28 -10.90 -8.02 6.39
CA GLY A 28 -9.96 -8.38 5.34
C GLY A 28 -8.92 -9.45 5.73
N PHE A 29 -8.84 -9.83 7.02
CA PHE A 29 -7.87 -10.81 7.52
C PHE A 29 -8.57 -11.86 8.39
N PRO A 30 -9.29 -12.81 7.80
CA PRO A 30 -9.92 -13.87 8.57
C PRO A 30 -8.86 -14.70 9.31
N VAL A 31 -9.14 -15.02 10.58
CA VAL A 31 -8.26 -15.87 11.39
C VAL A 31 -8.34 -17.30 10.88
N VAL A 32 -7.19 -17.85 10.52
CA VAL A 32 -7.06 -19.25 10.09
C VAL A 32 -6.91 -20.16 11.32
N ARG A 33 -5.96 -19.80 12.19
CA ARG A 33 -5.70 -20.54 13.43
C ARG A 33 -4.77 -19.72 14.35
N ASP A 34 -5.08 -19.68 15.62
CA ASP A 34 -4.30 -19.00 16.65
C ASP A 34 -4.00 -17.53 16.27
N LEU A 35 -2.74 -17.18 16.09
CA LEU A 35 -2.30 -15.86 15.65
C LEU A 35 -2.15 -15.74 14.11
N ALA A 36 -2.38 -16.81 13.36
CA ALA A 36 -2.28 -16.80 11.91
C ALA A 36 -3.58 -16.29 11.26
N VAL A 37 -3.46 -15.33 10.37
CA VAL A 37 -4.55 -14.77 9.57
C VAL A 37 -4.32 -15.04 8.08
N ASP A 38 -5.38 -15.09 7.29
CA ASP A 38 -5.29 -15.13 5.83
C ASP A 38 -4.94 -13.73 5.31
N ARG A 39 -3.78 -13.60 4.67
CA ARG A 39 -3.28 -12.37 4.08
C ARG A 39 -3.40 -12.33 2.55
N SER A 40 -3.92 -13.39 1.96
CA SER A 40 -4.02 -13.50 0.50
C SER A 40 -4.67 -12.29 -0.18
N PRO A 41 -5.64 -11.56 0.42
CA PRO A 41 -6.19 -10.35 -0.19
C PRO A 41 -5.14 -9.24 -0.42
N LEU A 42 -4.16 -9.06 0.46
CA LEU A 42 -3.06 -8.11 0.23
C LEU A 42 -2.12 -8.58 -0.90
N ASP A 43 -1.86 -9.88 -0.96
CA ASP A 43 -1.00 -10.47 -2.00
C ASP A 43 -1.64 -10.31 -3.38
N ARG A 44 -2.97 -10.45 -3.49
CA ARG A 44 -3.71 -10.21 -4.74
C ARG A 44 -3.61 -8.76 -5.24
N ILE A 45 -3.59 -7.78 -4.34
CA ILE A 45 -3.34 -6.39 -4.74
C ILE A 45 -1.94 -6.27 -5.37
N ILE A 46 -0.93 -6.91 -4.78
CA ILE A 46 0.44 -6.89 -5.32
C ILE A 46 0.53 -7.63 -6.66
N GLU A 47 -0.12 -8.78 -6.79
CA GLU A 47 -0.20 -9.53 -8.05
C GLU A 47 -0.85 -8.71 -9.17
N ALA A 48 -1.83 -7.87 -8.85
CA ALA A 48 -2.54 -7.04 -9.82
C ALA A 48 -1.66 -5.94 -10.45
N GLY A 49 -0.55 -5.54 -9.80
CA GLY A 49 0.29 -4.49 -10.38
C GLY A 49 1.41 -3.97 -9.47
N GLY A 50 1.66 -4.59 -8.32
CA GLY A 50 2.67 -4.11 -7.37
C GLY A 50 4.12 -4.43 -7.74
N PHE A 51 4.42 -4.59 -9.03
CA PHE A 51 5.74 -4.99 -9.56
C PHE A 51 6.05 -4.30 -10.88
N ILE A 52 7.31 -4.39 -11.31
CA ILE A 52 7.77 -3.99 -12.65
C ILE A 52 7.82 -5.25 -13.52
N SER A 53 7.13 -5.28 -14.65
CA SER A 53 7.18 -6.43 -15.54
C SER A 53 8.45 -6.44 -16.38
N VAL A 54 8.85 -7.64 -16.83
CA VAL A 54 10.02 -7.81 -17.73
C VAL A 54 9.79 -7.18 -19.11
N ASN A 55 8.55 -6.89 -19.47
CA ASN A 55 8.18 -6.33 -20.77
C ASN A 55 8.48 -4.82 -20.86
N THR A 56 8.86 -4.17 -19.78
CA THR A 56 9.24 -2.75 -19.80
C THR A 56 10.61 -2.49 -20.41
N GLY A 57 11.34 -3.53 -20.78
CA GLY A 57 12.69 -3.46 -21.35
C GLY A 57 13.81 -3.49 -20.30
N ALA A 58 15.03 -3.29 -20.75
CA ALA A 58 16.18 -3.19 -19.87
C ALA A 58 16.12 -1.91 -19.02
N ALA A 59 16.67 -1.97 -17.80
CA ALA A 59 16.85 -0.76 -16.99
C ALA A 59 17.73 0.24 -17.73
N ALA A 60 17.33 1.51 -17.73
CA ALA A 60 18.16 2.59 -18.25
C ALA A 60 19.45 2.70 -17.41
N GLU A 61 20.51 3.15 -18.05
CA GLU A 61 21.75 3.49 -17.32
C GLU A 61 21.43 4.57 -16.28
N ALA A 62 21.94 4.41 -15.05
CA ALA A 62 21.52 5.18 -13.88
C ALA A 62 21.62 6.71 -14.04
N ASN A 63 22.56 7.19 -14.86
CA ASN A 63 22.79 8.61 -15.09
C ASN A 63 21.98 9.20 -16.26
N LEU A 64 21.28 8.36 -17.04
CA LEU A 64 20.49 8.83 -18.20
C LEU A 64 19.14 9.42 -17.83
N THR A 65 18.58 9.05 -16.69
CA THR A 65 17.27 9.52 -16.26
C THR A 65 17.38 10.21 -14.90
N PRO A 66 17.69 11.52 -14.86
CA PRO A 66 17.80 12.24 -13.60
C PRO A 66 16.43 12.27 -12.90
N VAL A 67 16.43 11.91 -11.62
CA VAL A 67 15.26 11.98 -10.74
C VAL A 67 15.46 13.14 -9.77
N PRO A 68 14.52 14.09 -9.67
CA PRO A 68 14.58 15.13 -8.65
C PRO A 68 14.63 14.50 -7.25
N LYS A 69 15.49 15.06 -6.38
CA LYS A 69 15.65 14.55 -5.01
C LYS A 69 14.32 14.41 -4.28
N GLU A 70 13.46 15.41 -4.37
CA GLU A 70 12.14 15.40 -3.72
C GLU A 70 11.26 14.22 -4.17
N ALA A 71 11.22 13.94 -5.48
CA ALA A 71 10.46 12.79 -6.00
C ALA A 71 11.07 11.46 -5.55
N ALA A 72 12.40 11.36 -5.48
CA ALA A 72 13.09 10.19 -4.98
C ALA A 72 12.82 9.96 -3.50
N ASP A 73 12.92 11.01 -2.68
CA ASP A 73 12.63 10.94 -1.24
C ASP A 73 11.17 10.48 -1.00
N GLN A 74 10.19 11.07 -1.67
CA GLN A 74 8.80 10.64 -1.60
C GLN A 74 8.61 9.17 -2.03
N ALA A 75 9.31 8.72 -3.08
CA ALA A 75 9.25 7.33 -3.51
C ALA A 75 9.80 6.38 -2.44
N PHE A 76 10.89 6.75 -1.75
CA PHE A 76 11.47 5.99 -0.66
C PHE A 76 10.56 5.97 0.57
N ASP A 77 9.92 7.09 0.91
CA ASP A 77 8.94 7.13 2.00
C ASP A 77 7.78 6.16 1.73
N ALA A 78 7.27 6.14 0.51
CA ALA A 78 6.25 5.16 0.10
C ALA A 78 6.77 3.72 0.13
N ALA A 79 8.02 3.50 -0.31
CA ALA A 79 8.68 2.19 -0.34
C ALA A 79 8.96 1.63 1.06
N ALA A 80 8.94 2.47 2.10
CA ALA A 80 9.10 2.02 3.49
C ALA A 80 8.00 1.07 3.97
N CYS A 81 6.88 0.97 3.24
CA CYS A 81 5.80 0.05 3.56
C CYS A 81 6.28 -1.40 3.59
N ILE A 82 6.11 -2.07 4.74
CA ILE A 82 6.50 -3.47 4.95
C ILE A 82 5.35 -4.47 4.75
N GLY A 83 4.19 -4.01 4.31
CA GLY A 83 3.04 -4.88 4.06
C GLY A 83 2.49 -5.57 5.31
N CYS A 84 2.65 -5.00 6.49
CA CYS A 84 2.25 -5.65 7.76
C CYS A 84 0.73 -5.73 7.96
N GLY A 85 -0.07 -4.91 7.26
CA GLY A 85 -1.53 -4.89 7.38
C GLY A 85 -2.08 -4.12 8.59
N ALA A 86 -1.23 -3.46 9.39
CA ALA A 86 -1.68 -2.69 10.55
C ALA A 86 -2.66 -1.57 10.17
N CYS A 87 -2.46 -0.94 9.02
CA CYS A 87 -3.35 0.09 8.48
C CYS A 87 -4.78 -0.43 8.20
N VAL A 88 -4.89 -1.65 7.67
CA VAL A 88 -6.19 -2.30 7.43
C VAL A 88 -6.86 -2.67 8.75
N ALA A 89 -6.09 -3.21 9.67
CA ALA A 89 -6.59 -3.62 10.99
C ALA A 89 -7.08 -2.43 11.84
N ALA A 90 -6.41 -1.28 11.72
CA ALA A 90 -6.80 -0.07 12.43
C ALA A 90 -8.00 0.65 11.79
N CYS A 91 -8.25 0.41 10.52
CA CYS A 91 -9.33 1.07 9.80
C CYS A 91 -10.70 0.52 10.20
N PRO A 92 -11.67 1.35 10.63
CA PRO A 92 -13.02 0.90 10.95
C PRO A 92 -13.73 0.18 9.79
N ASN A 93 -13.37 0.52 8.57
CA ASN A 93 -13.93 -0.07 7.35
C ASN A 93 -13.06 -1.24 6.80
N SER A 94 -11.99 -1.64 7.48
CA SER A 94 -11.01 -2.59 6.95
C SER A 94 -10.50 -2.19 5.55
N ALA A 95 -10.27 -0.91 5.32
CA ALA A 95 -9.87 -0.36 4.03
C ALA A 95 -8.35 -0.50 3.81
N ALA A 96 -7.92 -0.90 2.60
CA ALA A 96 -6.51 -1.11 2.26
C ALA A 96 -5.87 0.05 1.50
N GLN A 97 -6.51 1.23 1.48
CA GLN A 97 -6.05 2.37 0.68
C GLN A 97 -4.62 2.80 1.01
N LEU A 98 -4.21 2.82 2.28
CA LEU A 98 -2.84 3.21 2.63
C LEU A 98 -1.80 2.20 2.13
N PHE A 99 -2.09 0.90 2.20
CA PHE A 99 -1.23 -0.15 1.68
C PHE A 99 -1.08 -0.05 0.16
N THR A 100 -2.20 0.05 -0.56
CA THR A 100 -2.22 0.14 -2.03
C THR A 100 -1.57 1.44 -2.50
N SER A 101 -1.88 2.56 -1.86
CA SER A 101 -1.33 3.87 -2.21
C SER A 101 0.18 3.97 -2.00
N ALA A 102 0.72 3.33 -0.97
CA ALA A 102 2.15 3.25 -0.75
C ALA A 102 2.86 2.56 -1.94
N LYS A 103 2.28 1.48 -2.47
CA LYS A 103 2.85 0.79 -3.63
C LYS A 103 2.69 1.60 -4.91
N VAL A 104 1.51 2.18 -5.15
CA VAL A 104 1.25 3.06 -6.30
C VAL A 104 2.17 4.29 -6.26
N GLY A 105 2.35 4.91 -5.09
CA GLY A 105 3.26 6.04 -4.91
C GLY A 105 4.71 5.68 -5.18
N HIS A 106 5.19 4.58 -4.60
CA HIS A 106 6.53 4.07 -4.82
C HIS A 106 6.84 3.88 -6.31
N LEU A 107 6.02 3.12 -7.02
CA LEU A 107 6.23 2.83 -8.45
C LEU A 107 5.94 4.04 -9.34
N GLY A 108 4.92 4.83 -9.01
CA GLY A 108 4.47 5.97 -9.81
C GLY A 108 5.39 7.19 -9.76
N LEU A 109 6.25 7.32 -8.75
CA LEU A 109 7.22 8.41 -8.62
C LEU A 109 8.58 8.09 -9.26
N LEU A 110 8.83 6.83 -9.59
CA LEU A 110 10.10 6.39 -10.19
C LEU A 110 9.98 6.20 -11.70
N PRO A 111 11.08 6.42 -12.46
CA PRO A 111 11.11 6.25 -13.91
C PRO A 111 10.72 4.84 -14.36
N GLN A 112 11.13 3.81 -13.59
CA GLN A 112 10.88 2.41 -13.87
C GLN A 112 9.39 2.07 -13.90
N GLY A 113 8.58 2.79 -13.13
CA GLY A 113 7.15 2.58 -13.05
C GLY A 113 6.33 3.21 -14.18
N GLN A 114 6.90 4.10 -14.97
CA GLN A 114 6.11 4.94 -15.87
C GLN A 114 5.47 4.17 -17.04
N ALA A 115 6.12 3.13 -17.55
CA ALA A 115 5.62 2.36 -18.71
C ALA A 115 4.26 1.70 -18.43
N GLU A 116 4.07 1.18 -17.22
CA GLU A 116 2.86 0.44 -16.82
C GLU A 116 2.02 1.17 -15.76
N ARG A 117 2.36 2.42 -15.43
CA ARG A 117 1.77 3.20 -14.33
C ARG A 117 0.25 3.18 -14.31
N TRP A 118 -0.37 3.38 -15.45
CA TRP A 118 -1.81 3.53 -15.54
C TRP A 118 -2.55 2.20 -15.44
N SER A 119 -2.02 1.14 -16.04
CA SER A 119 -2.59 -0.20 -15.93
C SER A 119 -2.47 -0.74 -14.50
N TRP A 120 -1.32 -0.61 -13.85
CA TRP A 120 -1.17 -1.04 -12.47
C TRP A 120 -2.10 -0.31 -11.51
N THR A 121 -2.13 1.01 -11.63
CA THR A 121 -2.95 1.81 -10.72
C THR A 121 -4.41 1.37 -10.80
N GLU A 122 -4.93 1.15 -12.01
CA GLU A 122 -6.29 0.68 -12.20
C GLU A 122 -6.50 -0.72 -11.62
N SER A 123 -5.66 -1.68 -12.02
CA SER A 123 -5.79 -3.06 -11.58
C SER A 123 -5.62 -3.24 -10.07
N MET A 124 -4.67 -2.51 -9.45
CA MET A 124 -4.46 -2.58 -8.00
C MET A 124 -5.62 -1.98 -7.21
N VAL A 125 -6.20 -0.87 -7.68
CA VAL A 125 -7.35 -0.26 -7.02
C VAL A 125 -8.57 -1.15 -7.16
N GLU A 126 -8.82 -1.74 -8.31
CA GLU A 126 -9.92 -2.69 -8.52
C GLU A 126 -9.77 -3.93 -7.62
N ALA A 127 -8.58 -4.54 -7.56
CA ALA A 127 -8.31 -5.65 -6.65
C ALA A 127 -8.49 -5.26 -5.18
N MET A 128 -8.10 -4.04 -4.81
CA MET A 128 -8.31 -3.53 -3.46
C MET A 128 -9.81 -3.40 -3.11
N GLU A 129 -10.60 -2.85 -4.03
CA GLU A 129 -12.04 -2.65 -3.83
C GLU A 129 -12.82 -3.98 -3.80
N GLU A 130 -12.30 -5.05 -4.41
CA GLU A 130 -12.90 -6.38 -4.37
C GLU A 130 -12.85 -7.02 -2.98
N PHE A 131 -11.73 -6.82 -2.25
CA PHE A 131 -11.46 -7.56 -1.01
C PHE A 131 -11.56 -6.71 0.25
N PHE A 132 -11.55 -5.40 0.14
CA PHE A 132 -11.49 -4.48 1.29
C PHE A 132 -12.58 -3.43 1.25
N GLY A 133 -12.87 -2.85 2.42
CA GLY A 133 -13.83 -1.77 2.53
C GLY A 133 -13.38 -0.44 1.94
N SER A 134 -14.33 0.43 1.68
CA SER A 134 -14.07 1.75 1.12
C SER A 134 -13.52 2.73 2.18
N CYS A 135 -12.62 3.61 1.74
CA CYS A 135 -12.07 4.65 2.61
C CYS A 135 -13.09 5.76 2.89
N THR A 136 -13.27 6.08 4.16
CA THR A 136 -14.06 7.23 4.61
C THR A 136 -13.22 8.27 5.35
N ASN A 137 -11.92 8.25 5.12
CA ASN A 137 -10.95 9.26 5.55
C ASN A 137 -10.82 9.45 7.07
N HIS A 138 -10.85 8.34 7.83
CA HIS A 138 -10.69 8.39 9.29
C HIS A 138 -9.27 8.74 9.75
N GLY A 139 -8.23 8.42 8.96
CA GLY A 139 -6.84 8.69 9.29
C GLY A 139 -6.16 7.65 10.19
N GLU A 140 -6.90 6.74 10.81
CA GLU A 140 -6.38 5.71 11.74
C GLU A 140 -5.29 4.82 11.12
N CYS A 141 -5.33 4.64 9.81
CA CYS A 141 -4.34 3.84 9.09
C CYS A 141 -2.93 4.42 9.13
N SER A 142 -2.78 5.74 9.04
CA SER A 142 -1.49 6.43 9.14
C SER A 142 -0.97 6.44 10.58
N GLU A 143 -1.87 6.67 11.55
CA GLU A 143 -1.53 6.65 12.97
C GLU A 143 -1.07 5.27 13.48
N ALA A 144 -1.61 4.20 12.89
CA ALA A 144 -1.24 2.83 13.23
C ALA A 144 -0.02 2.33 12.43
N CYS A 145 0.45 3.09 11.45
CA CYS A 145 1.51 2.64 10.56
C CYS A 145 2.88 2.65 11.26
N PRO A 146 3.57 1.49 11.43
CA PRO A 146 4.89 1.45 12.04
C PRO A 146 5.99 2.09 11.18
N LYS A 147 5.66 2.45 9.94
CA LYS A 147 6.57 3.07 8.97
C LYS A 147 6.15 4.50 8.60
N GLU A 148 5.18 5.06 9.31
CA GLU A 148 4.76 6.46 9.21
C GLU A 148 4.35 6.88 7.78
N ILE A 149 3.74 5.95 7.02
CA ILE A 149 3.29 6.22 5.65
C ILE A 149 2.23 7.33 5.66
N SER A 150 2.48 8.39 4.89
CA SER A 150 1.59 9.57 4.83
C SER A 150 0.26 9.27 4.12
N LEU A 151 -0.81 9.90 4.58
CA LEU A 151 -2.11 9.92 3.90
C LEU A 151 -2.07 10.59 2.53
N ASP A 152 -1.06 11.41 2.25
CA ASP A 152 -0.87 12.07 0.95
C ASP A 152 -0.74 11.07 -0.20
N PHE A 153 -0.24 9.87 0.09
CA PHE A 153 -0.19 8.80 -0.91
C PHE A 153 -1.57 8.32 -1.32
N ILE A 154 -2.57 8.37 -0.44
CA ILE A 154 -3.97 8.06 -0.80
C ILE A 154 -4.48 9.10 -1.80
N ALA A 155 -4.23 10.37 -1.55
CA ALA A 155 -4.60 11.43 -2.48
C ALA A 155 -3.85 11.31 -3.83
N PHE A 156 -2.56 10.93 -3.79
CA PHE A 156 -1.77 10.63 -4.99
C PHE A 156 -2.40 9.47 -5.79
N MET A 157 -2.68 8.35 -5.14
CA MET A 157 -3.30 7.18 -5.78
C MET A 157 -4.66 7.52 -6.39
N ASN A 158 -5.53 8.21 -5.68
CA ASN A 158 -6.86 8.59 -6.17
C ASN A 158 -6.76 9.46 -7.43
N ARG A 159 -5.84 10.43 -7.43
CA ARG A 159 -5.59 11.26 -8.61
C ARG A 159 -5.09 10.43 -9.80
N ASP A 160 -4.19 9.50 -9.55
CA ASP A 160 -3.64 8.64 -10.60
C ASP A 160 -4.69 7.65 -11.11
N TYR A 161 -5.53 7.12 -10.25
CA TYR A 161 -6.64 6.25 -10.65
C TYR A 161 -7.63 6.96 -11.57
N MET A 162 -8.01 8.19 -11.26
CA MET A 162 -8.88 8.99 -12.14
C MET A 162 -8.24 9.22 -13.52
N LYS A 163 -6.93 9.49 -13.55
CA LYS A 163 -6.19 9.64 -14.82
C LYS A 163 -6.09 8.33 -15.58
N ALA A 164 -5.87 7.21 -14.88
CA ALA A 164 -5.80 5.88 -15.46
C ALA A 164 -7.12 5.50 -16.16
N LYS A 165 -8.25 5.71 -15.49
CA LYS A 165 -9.59 5.47 -16.08
C LYS A 165 -9.83 6.24 -17.37
N ILE A 166 -9.42 7.51 -17.44
CA ILE A 166 -9.57 8.33 -18.64
C ILE A 166 -8.65 7.83 -19.77
N ARG A 167 -7.38 7.56 -19.42
CA ARG A 167 -6.35 7.16 -20.38
C ARG A 167 -6.59 5.77 -20.96
N ASN A 168 -6.93 4.80 -20.13
CA ASN A 168 -7.16 3.43 -20.56
C ASN A 168 -8.43 3.32 -21.43
N ARG A 169 -9.48 4.10 -21.15
CA ARG A 169 -10.67 4.19 -22.03
C ARG A 169 -10.33 4.72 -23.41
N SER A 170 -9.45 5.73 -23.51
CA SER A 170 -9.04 6.28 -24.80
C SER A 170 -8.25 5.27 -25.63
N LEU A 171 -7.48 4.38 -25.01
CA LEU A 171 -6.74 3.32 -25.70
C LEU A 171 -7.65 2.18 -26.15
N ALA A 172 -8.64 1.79 -25.34
CA ALA A 172 -9.61 0.75 -25.68
C ALA A 172 -10.55 1.14 -26.84
N GLY A 173 -10.78 2.43 -27.07
CA GLY A 173 -11.59 2.93 -28.17
C GLY A 173 -10.86 3.06 -29.53
N GLN A 174 -9.56 2.68 -29.59
CA GLN A 174 -8.74 2.75 -30.81
C GLN A 174 -8.55 1.36 -31.47
N HIS A 175 -9.22 0.34 -30.98
CA HIS A 175 -9.30 -1.01 -31.53
C HIS A 175 -10.75 -1.32 -31.91
#